data_cf8b0f7332807cbb9177cbf099953890
#
_entry.id   cf8b0f7332807cbb9177cbf099953890
#
_cell.length_a   1.000
_cell.length_b   1.000
_cell.length_c   1.000
_cell.angle_alpha   90.00
_cell.angle_beta   90.00
_cell.angle_gamma   90.00
#
_symmetry.space_group_name_H-M   'P 1'
#
loop_
_entity.id
_entity.type
_entity.pdbx_description
1 polymer ?
#
loop_
_entity_poly.entity_id
_entity_poly.type
_entity_poly.pdbx_seq_one_letter_code
_entity_poly.pdbx_strand_id
1 'polypeptide(L)'
;FYSLFNEEENERQVDEIILTAEFRNVPLEASTWRGFRGRVFNYSVTEGRSETGLSVIYRKTFSHETLKPIIEFKRLAKTLKSEYTNIQKWQDIINASQGEITEEMINEIFSVTNYNTKAKPEQLELLDEIWDIDVATEEWFTNPGGIPSNVASKLPRYLLIPAQDRMEELATSSGVLYKT
;
A
#
# COMPACT_ATOMS: atom_id res chain seq x y z
N PHE A 1 19.61 -7.21 -13.21
CA PHE A 1 19.87 -6.36 -12.06
C PHE A 1 21.33 -6.44 -11.58
N TYR A 2 21.91 -7.63 -11.49
CA TYR A 2 23.31 -7.83 -11.06
C TYR A 2 24.33 -7.13 -11.97
N SER A 3 24.03 -6.93 -13.23
CA SER A 3 24.92 -6.22 -14.16
C SER A 3 25.04 -4.72 -13.90
N LEU A 4 24.19 -4.15 -13.07
CA LEU A 4 24.24 -2.72 -12.68
C LEU A 4 25.16 -2.49 -11.49
N PHE A 5 25.51 -3.55 -10.74
CA PHE A 5 26.42 -3.52 -9.64
C PHE A 5 27.70 -4.26 -10.05
N ASN A 6 28.62 -3.55 -10.69
CA ASN A 6 29.89 -4.14 -11.14
C ASN A 6 30.91 -4.12 -9.99
N GLU A 7 31.17 -5.31 -9.41
CA GLU A 7 32.11 -5.46 -8.29
C GLU A 7 33.59 -5.49 -8.75
N GLU A 8 33.84 -5.73 -10.04
CA GLU A 8 35.22 -5.97 -10.52
C GLU A 8 36.06 -4.69 -10.67
N GLU A 9 35.45 -3.51 -10.70
CA GLU A 9 36.18 -2.25 -10.95
C GLU A 9 36.26 -1.30 -9.74
N ASN A 10 35.87 -1.71 -8.52
CA ASN A 10 35.82 -0.87 -7.32
C ASN A 10 35.00 0.45 -7.44
N GLU A 11 34.35 0.70 -8.56
CA GLU A 11 33.47 1.83 -8.78
C GLU A 11 32.03 1.33 -8.94
N ARG A 12 31.19 1.60 -7.94
CA ARG A 12 29.76 1.34 -8.03
C ARG A 12 29.15 2.31 -9.03
N GLN A 13 28.51 1.80 -10.07
CA GLN A 13 27.79 2.65 -11.01
C GLN A 13 26.53 3.24 -10.39
N VAL A 14 25.88 2.51 -9.47
CA VAL A 14 24.63 2.92 -8.84
C VAL A 14 24.53 2.30 -7.44
N ASP A 15 24.24 3.09 -6.43
CA ASP A 15 24.01 2.59 -5.07
C ASP A 15 22.61 2.05 -4.87
N GLU A 16 21.61 2.65 -5.55
CA GLU A 16 20.22 2.28 -5.45
C GLU A 16 19.51 2.34 -6.81
N ILE A 17 18.56 1.45 -7.00
CA ILE A 17 17.61 1.48 -8.12
C ILE A 17 16.21 1.69 -7.55
N ILE A 18 15.56 2.77 -7.94
CA ILE A 18 14.23 3.12 -7.47
C ILE A 18 13.25 2.99 -8.65
N LEU A 19 12.26 2.11 -8.49
CA LEU A 19 11.15 1.95 -9.42
C LEU A 19 9.88 2.52 -8.79
N THR A 20 9.32 3.55 -9.41
CA THR A 20 8.04 4.14 -8.98
C THR A 20 6.95 3.77 -9.96
N ALA A 21 5.81 3.30 -9.45
CA ALA A 21 4.61 2.97 -10.20
C ALA A 21 3.43 3.79 -9.71
N GLU A 22 2.75 4.48 -10.62
CA GLU A 22 1.48 5.16 -10.39
C GLU A 22 0.36 4.34 -11.03
N PHE A 23 -0.57 3.84 -10.20
CA PHE A 23 -1.75 3.12 -10.65
C PHE A 23 -2.90 4.11 -10.75
N ARG A 24 -3.30 4.44 -11.97
CA ARG A 24 -4.34 5.41 -12.29
C ARG A 24 -5.72 4.75 -12.41
N ASN A 25 -6.75 5.58 -12.53
CA ASN A 25 -8.14 5.14 -12.65
C ASN A 25 -8.63 4.31 -11.45
N VAL A 26 -8.11 4.65 -10.27
CA VAL A 26 -8.63 4.09 -9.01
C VAL A 26 -10.08 4.60 -8.84
N PRO A 27 -11.05 3.73 -8.43
CA PRO A 27 -12.43 4.15 -8.23
C PRO A 27 -12.56 5.34 -7.28
N LEU A 28 -13.52 6.22 -7.53
CA LEU A 28 -13.70 7.45 -6.74
C LEU A 28 -13.96 7.15 -5.26
N GLU A 29 -14.66 6.07 -4.96
CA GLU A 29 -14.92 5.60 -3.60
C GLU A 29 -13.68 5.05 -2.88
N ALA A 30 -12.55 4.87 -3.58
CA ALA A 30 -11.34 4.31 -2.97
C ALA A 30 -10.80 5.15 -1.80
N SER A 31 -11.02 6.46 -1.81
CA SER A 31 -10.63 7.34 -0.71
C SER A 31 -11.35 7.02 0.61
N THR A 32 -12.50 6.33 0.54
CA THR A 32 -13.29 5.90 1.71
C THR A 32 -12.99 4.47 2.13
N TRP A 33 -12.25 3.71 1.33
CA TRP A 33 -11.91 2.35 1.68
C TRP A 33 -10.89 2.32 2.83
N ARG A 34 -11.15 1.43 3.78
CA ARG A 34 -10.22 1.21 4.88
C ARG A 34 -8.83 0.81 4.38
N GLY A 35 -7.80 1.50 4.89
CA GLY A 35 -6.44 1.33 4.42
C GLY A 35 -6.06 2.14 3.18
N PHE A 36 -7.00 2.88 2.56
CA PHE A 36 -6.72 3.81 1.46
C PHE A 36 -6.74 5.29 1.89
N ARG A 37 -7.25 5.58 3.06
CA ARG A 37 -7.33 6.95 3.58
C ARG A 37 -5.93 7.59 3.62
N GLY A 38 -5.78 8.75 2.99
CA GLY A 38 -4.51 9.44 2.84
C GLY A 38 -3.52 8.80 1.85
N ARG A 39 -3.92 7.77 1.07
CA ARG A 39 -3.07 7.07 0.10
C ARG A 39 -3.55 7.22 -1.35
N VAL A 40 -4.64 7.92 -1.55
CA VAL A 40 -5.24 8.17 -2.86
C VAL A 40 -5.01 9.63 -3.23
N PHE A 41 -4.47 9.85 -4.43
CA PHE A 41 -4.09 11.18 -4.91
C PHE A 41 -4.82 11.52 -6.21
N ASN A 42 -5.12 12.80 -6.40
CA ASN A 42 -5.60 13.27 -7.68
C ASN A 42 -4.44 13.34 -8.68
N TYR A 43 -4.68 12.89 -9.90
CA TYR A 43 -3.75 13.10 -11.01
C TYR A 43 -4.44 13.89 -12.14
N SER A 44 -3.63 14.60 -12.89
CA SER A 44 -4.04 15.30 -14.12
C SER A 44 -2.93 15.18 -15.16
N VAL A 45 -3.26 14.67 -16.33
CA VAL A 45 -2.36 14.58 -17.48
C VAL A 45 -2.92 15.43 -18.60
N THR A 46 -2.11 16.33 -19.10
CA THR A 46 -2.48 17.27 -20.18
C THR A 46 -1.84 16.91 -21.52
N GLU A 47 -0.84 16.03 -21.53
CA GLU A 47 -0.16 15.58 -22.75
C GLU A 47 -1.02 14.56 -23.51
N GLY A 48 -1.37 14.88 -24.74
CA GLY A 48 -2.20 14.06 -25.61
C GLY A 48 -3.68 14.16 -25.27
N ARG A 49 -4.27 13.11 -24.72
CA ARG A 49 -5.66 13.11 -24.23
C ARG A 49 -5.69 13.56 -22.78
N SER A 50 -6.39 14.66 -22.50
CA SER A 50 -6.56 15.12 -21.13
C SER A 50 -7.26 14.05 -20.29
N GLU A 51 -6.63 13.65 -19.21
CA GLU A 51 -7.12 12.62 -18.29
C GLU A 51 -6.94 13.09 -16.86
N THR A 52 -7.98 12.93 -16.05
CA THR A 52 -7.98 13.24 -14.59
C THR A 52 -8.63 12.11 -13.84
N GLY A 53 -8.21 11.88 -12.61
CA GLY A 53 -8.79 10.84 -11.77
C GLY A 53 -8.03 10.65 -10.47
N LEU A 54 -8.22 9.50 -9.86
CA LEU A 54 -7.54 9.09 -8.64
C LEU A 54 -6.44 8.07 -8.96
N SER A 55 -5.33 8.17 -8.23
CA SER A 55 -4.21 7.24 -8.33
C SER A 55 -3.69 6.81 -6.95
N VAL A 56 -2.99 5.68 -6.92
CA VAL A 56 -2.15 5.24 -5.82
C VAL A 56 -0.72 5.05 -6.33
N ILE A 57 0.27 5.40 -5.51
CA ILE A 57 1.65 5.47 -5.93
C ILE A 57 2.50 4.58 -5.02
N TYR A 58 3.24 3.66 -5.64
CA TYR A 58 4.18 2.76 -4.98
C TYR A 58 5.59 2.98 -5.49
N ARG A 59 6.57 2.74 -4.65
CA ARG A 59 7.97 2.59 -5.09
C ARG A 59 8.59 1.33 -4.52
N LYS A 60 9.56 0.82 -5.27
CA LYS A 60 10.37 -0.32 -4.88
C LYS A 60 11.82 0.07 -5.01
N THR A 61 12.53 0.08 -3.90
CA THR A 61 13.94 0.45 -3.82
C THR A 61 14.78 -0.81 -3.71
N PHE A 62 15.72 -0.98 -4.62
CA PHE A 62 16.73 -2.01 -4.59
C PHE A 62 18.04 -1.37 -4.19
N SER A 63 18.66 -1.82 -3.11
CA SER A 63 19.98 -1.37 -2.66
C SER A 63 21.01 -2.47 -2.88
N HIS A 64 22.25 -2.08 -3.09
CA HIS A 64 23.36 -3.00 -3.13
C HIS A 64 23.53 -3.74 -1.80
N GLU A 65 23.22 -3.10 -0.70
CA GLU A 65 23.44 -3.64 0.65
C GLU A 65 22.41 -4.69 1.05
N THR A 66 21.22 -4.67 0.42
CA THR A 66 20.12 -5.56 0.80
C THR A 66 19.64 -6.41 -0.37
N LEU A 67 19.55 -7.73 -0.15
CA LEU A 67 19.02 -8.67 -1.15
C LEU A 67 17.50 -8.51 -1.36
N LYS A 68 16.81 -7.92 -0.40
CA LYS A 68 15.35 -7.73 -0.47
C LYS A 68 15.04 -6.27 -0.73
N PRO A 69 14.22 -5.98 -1.75
CA PRO A 69 13.80 -4.61 -2.01
C PRO A 69 12.88 -4.09 -0.91
N ILE A 70 13.01 -2.80 -0.62
CA ILE A 70 12.07 -2.07 0.22
C ILE A 70 10.87 -1.68 -0.65
N ILE A 71 9.66 -1.99 -0.19
CA ILE A 71 8.41 -1.61 -0.86
C ILE A 71 7.71 -0.57 0.00
N GLU A 72 7.50 0.60 -0.58
CA GLU A 72 6.83 1.72 0.08
C GLU A 72 5.67 2.20 -0.79
N PHE A 73 4.74 2.87 -0.17
CA PHE A 73 3.72 3.61 -0.89
C PHE A 73 3.70 5.07 -0.42
N LYS A 74 3.25 5.92 -1.32
CA LYS A 74 3.06 7.33 -1.04
C LYS A 74 1.80 7.52 -0.20
N ARG A 75 1.87 8.32 0.83
CA ARG A 75 0.71 8.68 1.64
C ARG A 75 0.81 10.11 2.15
N LEU A 76 -0.29 10.66 2.60
CA LEU A 76 -0.31 11.82 3.48
C LEU A 76 0.23 11.42 4.85
N ALA A 77 1.00 12.31 5.48
CA ALA A 77 1.56 12.04 6.79
C ALA A 77 0.44 11.80 7.81
N LYS A 78 0.64 10.83 8.69
CA LYS A 78 -0.30 10.48 9.76
C LYS A 78 0.34 10.65 11.12
N THR A 79 -0.39 11.24 12.05
CA THR A 79 -0.01 11.32 13.45
C THR A 79 -1.05 10.63 14.30
N LEU A 80 -0.61 9.79 15.24
CA LEU A 80 -1.52 9.15 16.17
C LEU A 80 -2.16 10.22 17.06
N LYS A 81 -3.47 10.23 17.18
CA LYS A 81 -4.18 11.16 18.05
C LYS A 81 -3.72 10.97 19.50
N SER A 82 -3.66 12.05 20.27
CA SER A 82 -3.08 12.10 21.61
C SER A 82 -3.65 11.08 22.58
N GLU A 83 -4.95 10.84 22.51
CA GLU A 83 -5.68 9.90 23.34
C GLU A 83 -5.26 8.44 23.12
N TYR A 84 -4.60 8.12 21.99
CA TYR A 84 -4.16 6.75 21.67
C TYR A 84 -2.65 6.53 21.82
N THR A 85 -1.87 7.54 22.13
CA THR A 85 -0.39 7.51 22.07
C THR A 85 0.23 6.41 22.94
N ASN A 86 -0.35 6.10 24.10
CA ASN A 86 0.17 5.10 25.05
C ASN A 86 -0.68 3.84 25.16
N ILE A 87 -1.64 3.67 24.24
CA ILE A 87 -2.59 2.57 24.27
C ILE A 87 -2.12 1.47 23.32
N GLN A 88 -2.14 0.22 23.80
CA GLN A 88 -1.71 -0.94 23.00
C GLN A 88 -2.77 -2.05 22.92
N LYS A 89 -3.69 -2.12 23.89
CA LYS A 89 -4.74 -3.15 23.91
C LYS A 89 -5.99 -2.63 23.21
N TRP A 90 -6.71 -3.54 22.58
CA TRP A 90 -7.98 -3.23 21.93
C TRP A 90 -9.01 -2.62 22.89
N GLN A 91 -9.13 -3.17 24.10
CA GLN A 91 -10.07 -2.65 25.08
C GLN A 91 -9.80 -1.19 25.44
N ASP A 92 -8.53 -0.82 25.55
CA ASP A 92 -8.17 0.55 25.90
C ASP A 92 -8.42 1.50 24.73
N ILE A 93 -8.22 1.03 23.48
CA ILE A 93 -8.55 1.79 22.24
C ILE A 93 -10.06 2.03 22.19
N ILE A 94 -10.88 0.99 22.40
CA ILE A 94 -12.34 1.08 22.40
C ILE A 94 -12.81 2.09 23.46
N ASN A 95 -12.27 2.00 24.67
CA ASN A 95 -12.63 2.90 25.76
C ASN A 95 -12.24 4.36 25.46
N ALA A 96 -11.07 4.60 24.87
CA ALA A 96 -10.58 5.93 24.52
C ALA A 96 -11.38 6.57 23.38
N SER A 97 -11.95 5.77 22.48
CA SER A 97 -12.68 6.24 21.30
C SER A 97 -14.04 6.89 21.58
N GLN A 98 -14.52 6.82 22.82
CA GLN A 98 -15.81 7.37 23.24
C GLN A 98 -17.00 6.89 22.36
N GLY A 99 -16.90 5.68 21.82
CA GLY A 99 -17.94 5.03 21.02
C GLY A 99 -17.74 5.12 19.51
N GLU A 100 -16.69 5.79 19.02
CA GLU A 100 -16.36 5.77 17.58
C GLU A 100 -15.86 4.40 17.12
N ILE A 101 -15.16 3.68 18.02
CA ILE A 101 -14.64 2.32 17.79
C ILE A 101 -15.35 1.36 18.74
N THR A 102 -16.04 0.38 18.17
CA THR A 102 -16.79 -0.62 18.97
C THR A 102 -16.15 -2.01 18.87
N GLU A 103 -16.55 -2.89 19.79
CA GLU A 103 -16.15 -4.30 19.79
C GLU A 103 -16.56 -5.00 18.49
N GLU A 104 -17.79 -4.73 18.02
CA GLU A 104 -18.32 -5.29 16.79
C GLU A 104 -17.47 -4.86 15.59
N MET A 105 -17.12 -3.58 15.51
CA MET A 105 -16.27 -3.03 14.45
C MET A 105 -14.89 -3.70 14.44
N ILE A 106 -14.25 -3.85 15.59
CA ILE A 106 -12.94 -4.51 15.71
C ILE A 106 -13.04 -5.99 15.32
N ASN A 107 -14.10 -6.67 15.74
CA ASN A 107 -14.33 -8.07 15.36
C ASN A 107 -14.55 -8.21 13.85
N GLU A 108 -15.38 -7.36 13.26
CA GLU A 108 -15.69 -7.39 11.82
C GLU A 108 -14.43 -7.16 10.97
N ILE A 109 -13.59 -6.19 11.35
CA ILE A 109 -12.43 -5.80 10.55
C ILE A 109 -11.26 -6.77 10.75
N PHE A 110 -10.99 -7.18 11.99
CA PHE A 110 -9.78 -7.89 12.37
C PHE A 110 -10.00 -9.31 12.91
N SER A 111 -11.26 -9.75 13.03
CA SER A 111 -11.65 -11.04 13.64
C SER A 111 -11.12 -11.21 15.06
N VAL A 112 -11.06 -10.12 15.81
CA VAL A 112 -10.61 -10.10 17.21
C VAL A 112 -11.80 -10.34 18.13
N THR A 113 -11.68 -11.33 19.02
CA THR A 113 -12.70 -11.69 20.02
C THR A 113 -12.21 -11.47 21.46
N ASN A 114 -10.90 -11.33 21.66
CA ASN A 114 -10.30 -11.03 22.95
C ASN A 114 -9.66 -9.62 22.94
N TYR A 115 -10.39 -8.65 23.42
CA TYR A 115 -9.98 -7.23 23.39
C TYR A 115 -8.89 -6.87 24.41
N ASN A 116 -8.53 -7.79 25.32
CA ASN A 116 -7.37 -7.61 26.22
C ASN A 116 -6.03 -7.91 25.55
N THR A 117 -6.03 -8.33 24.30
CA THR A 117 -4.82 -8.54 23.50
C THR A 117 -4.30 -7.22 22.92
N LYS A 118 -2.99 -7.20 22.61
CA LYS A 118 -2.37 -6.05 21.94
C LYS A 118 -2.80 -5.98 20.48
N ALA A 119 -3.12 -4.79 20.00
CA ALA A 119 -3.27 -4.51 18.59
C ALA A 119 -1.89 -4.55 17.89
N LYS A 120 -1.83 -5.18 16.74
CA LYS A 120 -0.60 -5.21 15.93
C LYS A 120 -0.43 -3.91 15.14
N PRO A 121 0.83 -3.48 14.87
CA PRO A 121 1.07 -2.26 14.08
C PRO A 121 0.34 -2.22 12.74
N GLU A 122 0.28 -3.36 12.03
CA GLU A 122 -0.44 -3.46 10.75
C GLU A 122 -1.96 -3.32 10.90
N GLN A 123 -2.53 -3.69 12.06
CA GLN A 123 -3.94 -3.50 12.34
C GLN A 123 -4.25 -2.04 12.71
N LEU A 124 -3.36 -1.41 13.50
CA LEU A 124 -3.48 0.01 13.84
C LEU A 124 -3.42 0.90 12.59
N GLU A 125 -2.56 0.56 11.61
CA GLU A 125 -2.50 1.28 10.33
C GLU A 125 -3.82 1.26 9.54
N LEU A 126 -4.64 0.23 9.74
CA LEU A 126 -5.94 0.09 9.09
C LEU A 126 -7.09 0.70 9.89
N LEU A 127 -6.85 1.15 11.10
CA LEU A 127 -7.85 1.76 11.97
C LEU A 127 -7.81 3.27 11.78
N ASP A 128 -8.50 3.77 10.75
CA ASP A 128 -8.44 5.16 10.31
C ASP A 128 -8.89 6.17 11.38
N GLU A 129 -9.69 5.74 12.34
CA GLU A 129 -10.30 6.56 13.40
C GLU A 129 -9.27 7.11 14.40
N ILE A 130 -8.14 6.41 14.59
CA ILE A 130 -7.12 6.78 15.57
C ILE A 130 -6.06 7.76 15.03
N TRP A 131 -6.14 8.14 13.75
CA TRP A 131 -5.14 8.95 13.10
C TRP A 131 -5.64 10.33 12.69
N ASP A 132 -4.82 11.34 12.91
CA ASP A 132 -4.91 12.63 12.26
C ASP A 132 -4.08 12.61 10.97
N ILE A 133 -4.64 13.12 9.87
CA ILE A 133 -3.97 13.18 8.57
C ILE A 133 -3.57 14.61 8.28
N ASP A 134 -2.28 14.84 8.07
CA ASP A 134 -1.76 16.10 7.57
C ASP A 134 -1.84 16.13 6.03
N VAL A 135 -2.81 16.84 5.52
CA VAL A 135 -3.06 16.94 4.06
C VAL A 135 -1.99 17.75 3.32
N ALA A 136 -1.12 18.47 4.04
CA ALA A 136 -0.07 19.27 3.45
C ALA A 136 1.24 18.52 3.27
N THR A 137 1.42 17.40 3.98
CA THR A 137 2.67 16.65 4.00
C THR A 137 2.49 15.28 3.38
N GLU A 138 3.29 14.99 2.35
CA GLU A 138 3.36 13.68 1.71
C GLU A 138 4.63 12.94 2.15
N GLU A 139 4.53 11.65 2.37
CA GLU A 139 5.66 10.80 2.76
C GLU A 139 5.64 9.45 2.04
N TRP A 140 6.81 8.81 1.99
CA TRP A 140 6.94 7.40 1.63
C TRP A 140 6.91 6.55 2.89
N PHE A 141 6.10 5.51 2.87
CA PHE A 141 5.82 4.70 4.03
C PHE A 141 5.95 3.20 3.75
N THR A 142 6.77 2.54 4.56
CA THR A 142 6.84 1.08 4.58
C THR A 142 5.81 0.55 5.57
N ASN A 143 4.74 -0.06 5.06
CA ASN A 143 3.67 -0.54 5.93
C ASN A 143 4.14 -1.72 6.80
N PRO A 144 3.93 -1.70 8.11
CA PRO A 144 4.16 -2.86 8.95
C PRO A 144 3.37 -4.07 8.44
N GLY A 145 4.04 -5.22 8.27
CA GLY A 145 3.41 -6.40 7.67
C GLY A 145 3.24 -6.37 6.15
N GLY A 146 3.80 -5.35 5.46
CA GLY A 146 3.69 -5.18 4.01
C GLY A 146 2.40 -4.51 3.56
N ILE A 147 2.04 -4.63 2.27
CA ILE A 147 0.80 -4.08 1.74
C ILE A 147 -0.37 -4.90 2.29
N PRO A 148 -1.34 -4.28 3.00
CA PRO A 148 -2.50 -5.01 3.51
C PRO A 148 -3.26 -5.72 2.39
N SER A 149 -3.72 -6.93 2.64
CA SER A 149 -4.39 -7.77 1.64
C SER A 149 -5.67 -7.13 1.09
N ASN A 150 -6.41 -6.40 1.91
CA ASN A 150 -7.60 -5.65 1.49
C ASN A 150 -7.26 -4.50 0.52
N VAL A 151 -6.07 -3.90 0.65
CA VAL A 151 -5.55 -2.91 -0.29
C VAL A 151 -5.04 -3.62 -1.55
N ALA A 152 -4.18 -4.63 -1.39
CA ALA A 152 -3.58 -5.35 -2.51
C ALA A 152 -4.63 -6.00 -3.44
N SER A 153 -5.74 -6.51 -2.87
CA SER A 153 -6.82 -7.12 -3.66
C SER A 153 -7.60 -6.13 -4.52
N LYS A 154 -7.56 -4.85 -4.20
CA LYS A 154 -8.26 -3.78 -4.91
C LYS A 154 -7.38 -3.01 -5.90
N LEU A 155 -6.07 -3.24 -5.87
CA LEU A 155 -5.15 -2.64 -6.83
C LEU A 155 -5.30 -3.30 -8.21
N PRO A 156 -5.04 -2.55 -9.29
CA PRO A 156 -4.95 -3.11 -10.63
C PRO A 156 -3.94 -4.25 -10.67
N ARG A 157 -4.31 -5.35 -11.33
CA ARG A 157 -3.42 -6.48 -11.52
C ARG A 157 -2.54 -6.24 -12.74
N TYR A 158 -1.24 -6.38 -12.58
CA TYR A 158 -0.32 -6.39 -13.71
C TYR A 158 -0.31 -7.77 -14.34
N LEU A 159 -0.71 -7.85 -15.59
CA LEU A 159 -0.65 -9.05 -16.42
C LEU A 159 0.58 -8.94 -17.33
N LEU A 160 1.61 -9.73 -17.07
CA LEU A 160 2.73 -9.87 -17.98
C LEU A 160 2.37 -10.90 -19.06
N ILE A 161 2.24 -10.45 -20.29
CA ILE A 161 2.12 -11.33 -21.45
C ILE A 161 3.52 -11.38 -22.10
N PRO A 162 4.26 -12.51 -21.99
CA PRO A 162 5.56 -12.64 -22.63
C PRO A 162 5.42 -12.53 -24.14
N ALA A 163 6.34 -11.82 -24.80
CA ALA A 163 6.33 -11.67 -26.25
C ALA A 163 6.50 -12.98 -27.02
N GLN A 164 6.95 -14.02 -26.34
CA GLN A 164 7.17 -15.37 -26.90
C GLN A 164 5.92 -16.24 -26.85
N ASP A 165 4.88 -15.86 -26.08
CA ASP A 165 3.66 -16.63 -26.00
C ASP A 165 2.86 -16.48 -27.31
N ARG A 166 2.53 -17.63 -27.91
CA ARG A 166 1.67 -17.66 -29.10
C ARG A 166 0.24 -17.32 -28.69
N MET A 167 -0.46 -16.60 -29.55
CA MET A 167 -1.87 -16.21 -29.31
C MET A 167 -2.76 -17.44 -29.02
N GLU A 168 -2.46 -18.60 -29.60
CA GLU A 168 -3.17 -19.84 -29.36
C GLU A 168 -3.01 -20.36 -27.92
N GLU A 169 -1.83 -20.19 -27.33
CA GLU A 169 -1.56 -20.57 -25.95
C GLU A 169 -2.25 -19.63 -24.95
N LEU A 170 -2.35 -18.33 -25.29
CA LEU A 170 -3.02 -17.36 -24.45
C LEU A 170 -4.55 -17.55 -24.41
N ALA A 171 -5.13 -18.03 -25.50
CA ALA A 171 -6.58 -18.23 -25.65
C ALA A 171 -7.09 -19.59 -25.11
N THR A 172 -6.21 -20.48 -24.68
CA THR A 172 -6.63 -21.77 -24.13
C THR A 172 -7.12 -21.64 -22.70
N SER A 173 -7.89 -22.61 -22.22
CA SER A 173 -8.45 -22.63 -20.83
C SER A 173 -7.36 -22.58 -19.74
N SER A 174 -6.12 -22.93 -20.06
CA SER A 174 -4.94 -22.81 -19.18
C SER A 174 -4.14 -21.52 -19.43
N GLY A 175 -4.46 -20.79 -20.48
CA GLY A 175 -3.76 -19.57 -20.87
C GLY A 175 -4.05 -18.38 -19.95
N VAL A 176 -3.19 -17.37 -20.02
CA VAL A 176 -3.20 -16.20 -19.15
C VAL A 176 -4.48 -15.38 -19.31
N LEU A 177 -5.01 -15.25 -20.54
CA LEU A 177 -6.23 -14.48 -20.83
C LEU A 177 -7.50 -15.14 -20.31
N TYR A 178 -7.48 -16.44 -20.01
CA TYR A 178 -8.65 -17.16 -19.52
C TYR A 178 -8.80 -17.10 -17.98
N LYS A 179 -7.78 -16.61 -17.28
CA LYS A 179 -7.74 -16.51 -15.81
C LYS A 179 -8.03 -15.09 -15.29
N THR A 180 -8.31 -14.18 -16.17
CA THR A 180 -8.74 -12.81 -15.85
C THR A 180 -10.26 -12.70 -15.82
#